data_a3b1fe404bb2f81277f2b1e984a005f8
#
_entry.id   a3b1fe404bb2f81277f2b1e984a005f8
#
_cell.length_a   1.000
_cell.length_b   1.000
_cell.length_c   1.000
_cell.angle_alpha   90.00
_cell.angle_beta   90.00
_cell.angle_gamma   90.00
#
_symmetry.space_group_name_H-M   'P 1'
#
loop_
_entity.id
_entity.type
_entity.pdbx_description
1 polymer ?
#
loop_
_entity_poly.entity_id
_entity_poly.type
_entity_poly.pdbx_seq_one_letter_code
_entity_poly.pdbx_strand_id
1 'polypeptide(L)'
;MAAITDCEHLVQYYETDQMGVVHHSNYIRWFEEARTKLFEDIGLGYKGMEETGIISPVVGLTAKYKTMAKYCDTVVIRAEITRYTGVRFDIKYTVFDKETEQVRCTGTSEHCFISPAGKVISLQREKPEEHARFDMLVNGKEG
;
A
#
# COMPACT_ATOMS: atom_id res chain seq x y z
N MET A 1 -11.93 -5.21 12.64
CA MET A 1 -10.84 -4.27 12.35
C MET A 1 -10.67 -4.13 10.86
N ALA A 2 -10.62 -2.90 10.39
CA ALA A 2 -10.41 -2.68 8.95
C ALA A 2 -8.92 -2.84 8.59
N ALA A 3 -8.65 -3.27 7.35
CA ALA A 3 -7.28 -3.36 6.82
C ALA A 3 -6.87 -1.99 6.29
N ILE A 4 -6.65 -1.04 7.19
CA ILE A 4 -6.35 0.35 6.88
C ILE A 4 -5.26 0.87 7.81
N THR A 5 -4.37 1.72 7.28
CA THR A 5 -3.33 2.37 8.07
C THR A 5 -3.04 3.76 7.53
N ASP A 6 -2.57 4.64 8.40
CA ASP A 6 -2.09 5.97 8.04
C ASP A 6 -0.58 6.01 8.27
N CYS A 7 0.15 6.53 7.30
CA CYS A 7 1.60 6.66 7.33
C CYS A 7 1.95 8.13 7.10
N GLU A 8 2.70 8.75 8.03
CA GLU A 8 3.12 10.14 7.87
C GLU A 8 4.46 10.21 7.13
N HIS A 9 4.61 11.21 6.29
CA HIS A 9 5.83 11.46 5.56
C HIS A 9 6.13 12.96 5.53
N LEU A 10 7.34 13.33 5.96
CA LEU A 10 7.82 14.70 5.83
C LEU A 10 8.47 14.86 4.46
N VAL A 11 7.93 15.76 3.63
CA VAL A 11 8.44 16.00 2.29
C VAL A 11 9.88 16.49 2.34
N GLN A 12 10.77 15.82 1.63
CA GLN A 12 12.20 16.13 1.59
C GLN A 12 12.53 17.02 0.40
N TYR A 13 13.59 17.80 0.53
CA TYR A 13 14.03 18.70 -0.53
C TYR A 13 14.28 17.95 -1.85
N TYR A 14 14.93 16.78 -1.76
CA TYR A 14 15.26 15.99 -2.96
C TYR A 14 14.01 15.37 -3.64
N GLU A 15 12.84 15.48 -3.03
CA GLU A 15 11.60 15.01 -3.62
C GLU A 15 10.92 16.07 -4.48
N THR A 16 11.43 17.30 -4.46
CA THR A 16 10.84 18.40 -5.21
C THR A 16 11.55 18.57 -6.56
N ASP A 17 10.83 19.19 -7.50
CA ASP A 17 11.35 19.50 -8.84
C ASP A 17 11.70 20.98 -8.96
N GLN A 18 12.03 21.42 -10.18
CA GLN A 18 12.40 22.81 -10.44
C GLN A 18 11.28 23.81 -10.14
N MET A 19 10.02 23.35 -10.11
CA MET A 19 8.88 24.20 -9.77
C MET A 19 8.67 24.32 -8.26
N GLY A 20 9.49 23.64 -7.46
CA GLY A 20 9.37 23.68 -6.00
C GLY A 20 8.26 22.82 -5.45
N VAL A 21 7.72 21.91 -6.25
CA VAL A 21 6.65 21.00 -5.84
C VAL A 21 7.14 19.56 -5.93
N VAL A 22 6.49 18.67 -5.20
CA VAL A 22 6.85 17.25 -5.19
C VAL A 22 6.73 16.66 -6.60
N HIS A 23 7.83 16.01 -7.05
CA HIS A 23 7.83 15.31 -8.32
C HIS A 23 6.87 14.12 -8.25
N HIS A 24 6.09 13.93 -9.31
CA HIS A 24 5.01 12.92 -9.31
C HIS A 24 5.46 11.50 -8.97
N SER A 25 6.71 11.14 -9.29
CA SER A 25 7.23 9.80 -8.98
C SER A 25 7.27 9.48 -7.49
N ASN A 26 7.36 10.50 -6.64
CA ASN A 26 7.49 10.30 -5.21
C ASN A 26 6.20 9.82 -4.57
N TYR A 27 5.04 10.15 -5.13
CA TYR A 27 3.76 9.67 -4.61
C TYR A 27 3.69 8.15 -4.66
N ILE A 28 4.22 7.54 -5.70
CA ILE A 28 4.26 6.08 -5.84
C ILE A 28 5.16 5.45 -4.77
N ARG A 29 6.27 6.10 -4.47
CA ARG A 29 7.17 5.67 -3.38
C ARG A 29 6.49 5.78 -2.03
N TRP A 30 5.70 6.82 -1.81
CA TRP A 30 4.93 6.99 -0.58
C TRP A 30 3.84 5.91 -0.46
N PHE A 31 3.23 5.52 -1.57
CA PHE A 31 2.31 4.39 -1.58
C PHE A 31 2.99 3.12 -1.06
N GLU A 32 4.23 2.89 -1.49
CA GLU A 32 5.01 1.73 -1.03
C GLU A 32 5.31 1.79 0.46
N GLU A 33 5.70 2.97 0.97
CA GLU A 33 5.91 3.15 2.41
C GLU A 33 4.64 2.83 3.20
N ALA A 34 3.51 3.34 2.76
CA ALA A 34 2.22 3.11 3.42
C ALA A 34 1.81 1.64 3.35
N ARG A 35 2.04 1.00 2.21
CA ARG A 35 1.75 -0.43 2.03
C ARG A 35 2.59 -1.29 2.98
N THR A 36 3.87 -0.97 3.10
CA THR A 36 4.77 -1.68 4.01
C THR A 36 4.28 -1.55 5.46
N LYS A 37 3.92 -0.35 5.86
CA LYS A 37 3.37 -0.10 7.21
C LYS A 37 2.05 -0.84 7.41
N LEU A 38 1.18 -0.84 6.40
CA LEU A 38 -0.10 -1.52 6.47
C LEU A 38 0.08 -3.02 6.77
N PHE A 39 0.97 -3.67 6.03
CA PHE A 39 1.21 -5.11 6.24
C PHE A 39 1.83 -5.39 7.60
N GLU A 40 2.73 -4.54 8.09
CA GLU A 40 3.26 -4.68 9.44
C GLU A 40 2.15 -4.52 10.48
N ASP A 41 1.31 -3.50 10.33
CA ASP A 41 0.23 -3.21 11.28
C ASP A 41 -0.80 -4.34 11.36
N ILE A 42 -1.08 -5.02 10.27
CA ILE A 42 -2.05 -6.13 10.26
C ILE A 42 -1.41 -7.49 10.54
N GLY A 43 -0.10 -7.52 10.81
CA GLY A 43 0.60 -8.75 11.17
C GLY A 43 1.00 -9.62 9.99
N LEU A 44 1.10 -9.05 8.79
CA LEU A 44 1.45 -9.76 7.57
C LEU A 44 2.69 -9.13 6.91
N GLY A 45 3.66 -8.72 7.74
CA GLY A 45 4.85 -8.03 7.27
C GLY A 45 5.61 -8.77 6.19
N TYR A 46 6.21 -8.02 5.29
CA TYR A 46 6.94 -8.57 4.15
C TYR A 46 8.03 -9.55 4.55
N LYS A 47 8.73 -9.30 5.64
CA LYS A 47 9.82 -10.16 6.08
C LYS A 47 9.36 -11.60 6.31
N GLY A 48 8.22 -11.78 6.98
CA GLY A 48 7.67 -13.10 7.22
C GLY A 48 7.22 -13.80 5.95
N MET A 49 6.63 -13.04 5.01
CA MET A 49 6.20 -13.59 3.72
C MET A 49 7.41 -13.95 2.84
N GLU A 50 8.40 -13.08 2.78
CA GLU A 50 9.59 -13.29 1.95
C GLU A 50 10.42 -14.49 2.40
N GLU A 51 10.48 -14.78 3.69
CA GLU A 51 11.20 -15.95 4.21
C GLU A 51 10.66 -17.25 3.65
N THR A 52 9.40 -17.27 3.23
CA THR A 52 8.78 -18.43 2.60
C THR A 52 8.89 -18.42 1.08
N GLY A 53 9.47 -17.33 0.53
CA GLY A 53 9.65 -17.16 -0.90
C GLY A 53 8.42 -16.64 -1.64
N ILE A 54 7.34 -16.34 -0.92
CA ILE A 54 6.13 -15.78 -1.53
C ILE A 54 6.25 -14.26 -1.56
N ILE A 55 6.05 -13.69 -2.74
CA ILE A 55 6.07 -12.23 -2.91
C ILE A 55 4.76 -11.78 -3.54
N SER A 56 4.47 -10.48 -3.39
CA SER A 56 3.23 -9.89 -3.92
C SER A 56 3.56 -8.68 -4.78
N PRO A 57 3.97 -8.92 -6.04
CA PRO A 57 4.36 -7.83 -6.92
C PRO A 57 3.19 -6.94 -7.29
N VAL A 58 3.50 -5.70 -7.66
CA VAL A 58 2.53 -4.77 -8.24
C VAL A 58 2.27 -5.22 -9.67
N VAL A 59 1.01 -5.48 -10.00
CA VAL A 59 0.61 -5.83 -11.37
C VAL A 59 -0.21 -4.73 -12.03
N GLY A 60 -0.64 -3.73 -11.26
CA GLY A 60 -1.33 -2.56 -11.78
C GLY A 60 -1.22 -1.41 -10.80
N LEU A 61 -1.19 -0.19 -11.31
CA LEU A 61 -1.06 1.01 -10.49
C LEU A 61 -1.77 2.17 -11.15
N THR A 62 -2.48 2.96 -10.33
CA THR A 62 -3.07 4.23 -10.78
C THR A 62 -2.67 5.33 -9.82
N ALA A 63 -2.59 6.55 -10.33
CA ALA A 63 -2.36 7.72 -9.50
C ALA A 63 -3.01 8.91 -10.15
N LYS A 64 -3.72 9.72 -9.34
CA LYS A 64 -4.33 10.97 -9.76
C LYS A 64 -3.82 12.08 -8.87
N TYR A 65 -3.23 13.10 -9.46
CA TYR A 65 -2.63 14.22 -8.75
C TYR A 65 -3.66 15.34 -8.65
N LYS A 66 -4.00 15.71 -7.42
CA LYS A 66 -5.07 16.67 -7.16
C LYS A 66 -4.54 18.07 -6.85
N THR A 67 -3.61 18.15 -5.90
CA THR A 67 -2.97 19.40 -5.50
C THR A 67 -1.50 19.13 -5.23
N MET A 68 -0.71 20.18 -5.15
CA MET A 68 0.75 20.04 -5.05
C MET A 68 1.22 20.07 -3.61
N ALA A 69 2.04 19.10 -3.23
CA ALA A 69 2.75 19.12 -1.98
C ALA A 69 4.09 19.83 -2.19
N LYS A 70 4.62 20.44 -1.13
CA LYS A 70 5.86 21.22 -1.17
C LYS A 70 6.83 20.76 -0.11
N TYR A 71 8.08 21.17 -0.24
CA TYR A 71 9.11 20.92 0.75
C TYR A 71 8.64 21.36 2.15
N CYS A 72 8.93 20.53 3.13
CA CYS A 72 8.56 20.71 4.54
C CYS A 72 7.08 20.47 4.87
N ASP A 73 6.23 20.21 3.88
CA ASP A 73 4.88 19.75 4.18
C ASP A 73 4.96 18.36 4.83
N THR A 74 4.06 18.09 5.75
CA THR A 74 3.87 16.71 6.23
C THR A 74 2.60 16.18 5.60
N VAL A 75 2.70 15.05 4.94
CA VAL A 75 1.57 14.38 4.31
C VAL A 75 1.24 13.10 5.07
N VAL A 76 -0.02 12.71 5.00
CA VAL A 76 -0.49 11.43 5.51
C VAL A 76 -0.89 10.59 4.32
N ILE A 77 -0.37 9.38 4.23
CA ILE A 77 -0.74 8.42 3.20
C ILE A 77 -1.61 7.36 3.87
N ARG A 78 -2.89 7.36 3.51
CA ARG A 78 -3.83 6.35 4.01
C ARG A 78 -3.89 5.23 3.01
N ALA A 79 -3.58 4.01 3.47
CA ALA A 79 -3.63 2.81 2.65
C ALA A 79 -4.69 1.87 3.20
N GLU A 80 -5.55 1.38 2.32
CA GLU A 80 -6.65 0.49 2.68
C GLU A 80 -6.74 -0.65 1.67
N ILE A 81 -6.78 -1.90 2.17
CA ILE A 81 -7.03 -3.04 1.29
C ILE A 81 -8.52 -3.07 0.99
N THR A 82 -8.89 -2.88 -0.27
CA THR A 82 -10.28 -2.79 -0.69
C THR A 82 -10.83 -4.09 -1.26
N ARG A 83 -9.95 -5.00 -1.67
CA ARG A 83 -10.34 -6.27 -2.27
C ARG A 83 -9.30 -7.33 -1.95
N TYR A 84 -9.77 -8.53 -1.67
CA TYR A 84 -8.90 -9.69 -1.46
C TYR A 84 -9.64 -10.96 -1.90
N THR A 85 -9.00 -11.78 -2.73
CA THR A 85 -9.59 -13.00 -3.29
C THR A 85 -8.82 -14.26 -2.95
N GLY A 86 -7.69 -14.15 -2.25
CA GLY A 86 -6.78 -15.27 -2.01
C GLY A 86 -5.70 -15.39 -3.07
N VAL A 87 -5.93 -14.85 -4.26
CA VAL A 87 -4.96 -14.83 -5.36
C VAL A 87 -4.51 -13.41 -5.65
N ARG A 88 -5.41 -12.44 -5.48
CA ARG A 88 -5.16 -11.01 -5.75
C ARG A 88 -5.66 -10.15 -4.61
N PHE A 89 -5.09 -8.97 -4.47
CA PHE A 89 -5.60 -7.94 -3.58
C PHE A 89 -5.35 -6.56 -4.17
N ASP A 90 -6.22 -5.62 -3.80
CA ASP A 90 -6.16 -4.23 -4.24
C ASP A 90 -6.02 -3.33 -3.04
N ILE A 91 -5.22 -2.28 -3.18
CA ILE A 91 -5.05 -1.26 -2.13
C ILE A 91 -5.44 0.09 -2.72
N LYS A 92 -6.19 0.87 -1.94
CA LYS A 92 -6.52 2.25 -2.24
C LYS A 92 -5.66 3.16 -1.38
N TYR A 93 -5.11 4.22 -1.99
CA TYR A 93 -4.28 5.20 -1.30
C TYR A 93 -4.91 6.58 -1.40
N THR A 94 -4.81 7.33 -0.31
CA THR A 94 -5.17 8.75 -0.28
C THR A 94 -4.03 9.49 0.40
N VAL A 95 -3.43 10.45 -0.28
CA VAL A 95 -2.39 11.31 0.27
C VAL A 95 -3.02 12.67 0.55
N PHE A 96 -2.93 13.13 1.79
CA PHE A 96 -3.47 14.43 2.15
C PHE A 96 -2.52 15.17 3.08
N ASP A 97 -2.63 16.51 3.07
CA ASP A 97 -1.83 17.35 3.95
C ASP A 97 -2.27 17.13 5.40
N LYS A 98 -1.31 16.93 6.28
CA LYS A 98 -1.63 16.63 7.69
C LYS A 98 -2.37 17.78 8.38
N GLU A 99 -2.00 19.02 8.09
CA GLU A 99 -2.58 20.19 8.75
C GLU A 99 -3.90 20.62 8.13
N THR A 100 -3.94 20.73 6.81
CA THR A 100 -5.11 21.25 6.10
C THR A 100 -6.10 20.18 5.67
N GLU A 101 -5.68 18.91 5.68
CA GLU A 101 -6.43 17.75 5.21
C GLU A 101 -6.74 17.81 3.70
N GLN A 102 -6.12 18.74 2.98
CA GLN A 102 -6.30 18.83 1.55
C GLN A 102 -5.71 17.62 0.85
N VAL A 103 -6.50 16.98 -0.03
CA VAL A 103 -6.06 15.81 -0.79
C VAL A 103 -5.03 16.24 -1.83
N ARG A 104 -3.86 15.58 -1.80
CA ARG A 104 -2.77 15.81 -2.74
C ARG A 104 -2.81 14.82 -3.90
N CYS A 105 -3.10 13.56 -3.60
CA CYS A 105 -3.05 12.49 -4.58
C CYS A 105 -3.95 11.35 -4.14
N THR A 106 -4.56 10.66 -5.09
CA THR A 106 -5.26 9.39 -4.84
C THR A 106 -4.71 8.35 -5.79
N GLY A 107 -4.78 7.10 -5.39
CA GLY A 107 -4.29 6.03 -6.26
C GLY A 107 -4.74 4.66 -5.81
N THR A 108 -4.38 3.67 -6.62
CA THR A 108 -4.65 2.27 -6.32
C THR A 108 -3.45 1.44 -6.76
N SER A 109 -3.25 0.29 -6.11
CA SER A 109 -2.32 -0.71 -6.61
C SER A 109 -3.00 -2.07 -6.58
N GLU A 110 -2.71 -2.88 -7.58
CA GLU A 110 -3.22 -4.24 -7.70
C GLU A 110 -2.05 -5.19 -7.57
N HIS A 111 -2.25 -6.28 -6.83
CA HIS A 111 -1.20 -7.25 -6.51
C HIS A 111 -1.72 -8.67 -6.70
N CYS A 112 -0.79 -9.59 -6.97
CA CYS A 112 -1.07 -11.02 -6.88
C CYS A 112 0.03 -11.65 -6.02
N PHE A 113 -0.12 -12.93 -5.71
CA PHE A 113 0.90 -13.69 -4.99
C PHE A 113 1.62 -14.59 -5.96
N ILE A 114 2.95 -14.63 -5.90
CA ILE A 114 3.74 -15.51 -6.74
C ILE A 114 4.71 -16.34 -5.90
N SER A 115 5.02 -17.53 -6.40
CA SER A 115 5.98 -18.45 -5.81
C SER A 115 7.41 -18.03 -6.18
N PRO A 116 8.44 -18.66 -5.56
CA PRO A 116 9.83 -18.42 -5.97
C PRO A 116 10.07 -18.70 -7.45
N ALA A 117 9.26 -19.58 -8.07
CA ALA A 117 9.37 -19.90 -9.50
C ALA A 117 8.64 -18.87 -10.38
N GLY A 118 8.03 -17.82 -9.78
CA GLY A 118 7.34 -16.78 -10.53
C GLY A 118 5.93 -17.14 -10.95
N LYS A 119 5.34 -18.18 -10.40
CA LYS A 119 3.98 -18.61 -10.74
C LYS A 119 2.97 -18.02 -9.78
N VAL A 120 1.82 -17.59 -10.30
CA VAL A 120 0.71 -17.11 -9.48
C VAL A 120 0.21 -18.27 -8.62
N ILE A 121 0.04 -18.00 -7.32
CA ILE A 121 -0.39 -18.99 -6.34
C ILE A 121 -1.63 -18.53 -5.59
N SER A 122 -2.31 -19.49 -4.95
CA SER A 122 -3.39 -19.20 -4.01
C SER A 122 -2.81 -19.12 -2.60
N LEU A 123 -3.01 -18.00 -1.93
CA LEU A 123 -2.55 -17.83 -0.55
C LEU A 123 -3.28 -18.79 0.38
N GLN A 124 -4.56 -19.08 0.10
CA GLN A 124 -5.34 -20.03 0.89
C GLN A 124 -4.68 -21.40 0.93
N ARG A 125 -4.13 -21.82 -0.21
CA ARG A 125 -3.50 -23.14 -0.34
C ARG A 125 -2.10 -23.14 0.27
N GLU A 126 -1.32 -22.11 0.01
CA GLU A 126 0.10 -22.07 0.40
C GLU A 126 0.31 -21.57 1.83
N LYS A 127 -0.52 -20.64 2.28
CA LYS A 127 -0.40 -19.99 3.59
C LYS A 127 -1.79 -19.80 4.21
N PRO A 128 -2.43 -20.89 4.68
CA PRO A 128 -3.81 -20.81 5.17
C PRO A 128 -4.00 -19.86 6.35
N GLU A 129 -3.01 -19.71 7.23
CA GLU A 129 -3.13 -18.79 8.38
C GLU A 129 -3.15 -17.35 7.94
N GLU A 130 -2.24 -16.98 7.05
CA GLU A 130 -2.17 -15.65 6.49
C GLU A 130 -3.41 -15.34 5.65
N HIS A 131 -3.89 -16.32 4.89
CA HIS A 131 -5.14 -16.20 4.14
C HIS A 131 -6.32 -15.88 5.07
N ALA A 132 -6.45 -16.62 6.16
CA ALA A 132 -7.54 -16.43 7.11
C ALA A 132 -7.53 -15.02 7.69
N ARG A 133 -6.35 -14.49 7.98
CA ARG A 133 -6.19 -13.13 8.50
C ARG A 133 -6.59 -12.08 7.47
N PHE A 134 -6.12 -12.19 6.22
CA PHE A 134 -6.54 -11.32 5.14
C PHE A 134 -8.05 -11.34 4.94
N ASP A 135 -8.60 -12.55 4.86
CA ASP A 135 -10.01 -12.74 4.57
C ASP A 135 -10.89 -12.13 5.67
N MET A 136 -10.50 -12.31 6.91
CA MET A 136 -11.21 -11.73 8.04
C MET A 136 -11.18 -10.20 8.02
N LEU A 137 -9.99 -9.62 7.76
CA LEU A 137 -9.82 -8.17 7.79
C LEU A 137 -10.49 -7.47 6.62
N VAL A 138 -10.47 -8.06 5.44
CA VAL A 138 -10.98 -7.43 4.21
C VAL A 138 -12.43 -7.81 3.96
N ASN A 139 -12.78 -9.08 4.11
CA ASN A 139 -14.10 -9.61 3.77
C ASN A 139 -15.00 -9.89 4.98
N GLY A 140 -14.44 -9.78 6.19
CA GLY A 140 -15.20 -10.00 7.42
C GLY A 140 -15.59 -11.46 7.66
N LYS A 141 -14.89 -12.40 7.02
CA LYS A 141 -15.17 -13.83 7.16
C LYS A 141 -14.32 -14.45 8.26
N GLU A 142 -14.96 -15.18 9.17
CA GLU A 142 -14.26 -15.92 10.18
C GLU A 142 -13.85 -17.28 9.64
N GLY A 143 -12.60 -17.60 9.82
CA GLY A 143 -12.05 -18.89 9.47
C GLY A 143 -11.65 -19.02 8.05
#